data_973d5f0f467441eac1b4c0cfd0e2b589
#
_entry.id   973d5f0f467441eac1b4c0cfd0e2b589
#
_cell.length_a   1.000
_cell.length_b   1.000
_cell.length_c   1.000
_cell.angle_alpha   90.00
_cell.angle_beta   90.00
_cell.angle_gamma   90.00
#
_symmetry.space_group_name_H-M   'P 1'
#
loop_
_entity.id
_entity.type
_entity.pdbx_description
1 polymer ?
#
loop_
_entity_poly.entity_id
_entity_poly.type
_entity_poly.pdbx_seq_one_letter_code
_entity_poly.pdbx_strand_id
1 'polypeptide(L)'
;MIATQLSDIAQAVNGRVIGDDLTIASVSTDSRNIPAQGLFVALVGERFDAHDFCEQAVAQGAVALLVDRELPLSIPQLLVEDTKIALGQLGAWNLAKLSIPKVAITGSCGKTTVKEMLTSILSLRGETLATAGNFNNDIGVPLTLLRANSEHEFAVIELGANHEHEIEYTVNLVQPDIALVNNVAAAHLEGFGSIEGVMKAKGEIFSTLDEKGLALYNLDSQGGELWQSLLQNRRVQTFSLDNSLAEYYATGIVIDDNGLANFHLHTPFGMAKVNLSVVGKHNVANAVAASAVALNMGTPLATVVAGLEAVAQMKGRVAVEQLTDNIRLIDDSYNASVPAMKAAADLLSTFKGSRWLILGFMAELGKESLELHRQVGEYAATFGFEYVLTYGDDTKVISDVTHGHHFATHQSLLDFVEQQISNQPHIQHTLLVKGANSAQMSKVAAALKEKLK
;
A
#
# COMPACT_ATOMS: atom_id res chain seq x y z
N MET A 1 -18.48 -7.63 9.61
CA MET A 1 -18.52 -6.90 10.89
C MET A 1 -19.12 -7.81 11.98
N ILE A 2 -19.00 -7.40 13.25
CA ILE A 2 -19.69 -8.05 14.35
C ILE A 2 -21.19 -7.76 14.24
N ALA A 3 -22.03 -8.81 14.19
CA ALA A 3 -23.49 -8.67 14.06
C ALA A 3 -24.05 -7.84 15.21
N THR A 4 -24.95 -6.90 14.90
CA THR A 4 -25.49 -5.93 15.87
C THR A 4 -26.84 -5.39 15.41
N GLN A 5 -27.62 -4.79 16.30
CA GLN A 5 -28.91 -4.19 15.97
C GLN A 5 -28.73 -2.84 15.24
N LEU A 6 -29.64 -2.51 14.33
CA LEU A 6 -29.62 -1.24 13.61
C LEU A 6 -29.71 -0.03 14.56
N SER A 7 -30.44 -0.19 15.68
CA SER A 7 -30.54 0.81 16.75
C SER A 7 -29.21 1.08 17.46
N ASP A 8 -28.35 0.04 17.65
CA ASP A 8 -27.02 0.23 18.23
C ASP A 8 -26.10 0.97 17.25
N ILE A 9 -26.22 0.65 15.94
CA ILE A 9 -25.50 1.40 14.89
C ILE A 9 -25.93 2.86 14.90
N ALA A 10 -27.25 3.14 15.01
CA ALA A 10 -27.77 4.50 15.05
C ALA A 10 -27.17 5.32 16.19
N GLN A 11 -27.01 4.73 17.37
CA GLN A 11 -26.32 5.39 18.49
C GLN A 11 -24.84 5.68 18.19
N ALA A 12 -24.15 4.72 17.56
CA ALA A 12 -22.73 4.84 17.26
C ALA A 12 -22.43 5.93 16.21
N VAL A 13 -23.38 6.22 15.31
CA VAL A 13 -23.21 7.20 14.22
C VAL A 13 -24.08 8.46 14.39
N ASN A 14 -24.65 8.67 15.57
CA ASN A 14 -25.57 9.77 15.88
C ASN A 14 -26.74 9.87 14.88
N GLY A 15 -27.24 8.73 14.43
CA GLY A 15 -28.31 8.63 13.44
C GLY A 15 -29.68 8.33 14.07
N ARG A 16 -30.70 8.31 13.23
CA ARG A 16 -32.09 7.97 13.60
C ARG A 16 -32.61 6.85 12.71
N VAL A 17 -33.11 5.78 13.33
CA VAL A 17 -33.78 4.68 12.62
C VAL A 17 -35.19 5.09 12.20
N ILE A 18 -35.57 4.80 10.97
CA ILE A 18 -36.92 4.88 10.40
C ILE A 18 -37.28 3.46 9.98
N GLY A 19 -38.38 2.94 10.54
CA GLY A 19 -38.83 1.56 10.33
C GLY A 19 -38.43 0.62 11.47
N ASP A 20 -38.42 -0.69 11.16
CA ASP A 20 -38.15 -1.74 12.15
C ASP A 20 -36.67 -1.84 12.51
N ASP A 21 -36.40 -2.17 13.78
CA ASP A 21 -35.07 -2.54 14.24
C ASP A 21 -34.75 -3.99 13.82
N LEU A 22 -33.54 -4.21 13.29
CA LEU A 22 -33.13 -5.52 12.81
C LEU A 22 -31.61 -5.73 12.92
N THR A 23 -31.18 -6.98 12.82
CA THR A 23 -29.76 -7.33 12.89
C THR A 23 -29.04 -7.06 11.58
N ILE A 24 -27.94 -6.30 11.66
CA ILE A 24 -26.98 -6.05 10.57
C ILE A 24 -25.71 -6.88 10.83
N ALA A 25 -25.25 -7.63 9.83
CA ALA A 25 -24.04 -8.44 9.93
C ALA A 25 -22.98 -8.05 8.88
N SER A 26 -23.34 -7.23 7.90
CA SER A 26 -22.44 -6.74 6.86
C SER A 26 -22.79 -5.32 6.41
N VAL A 27 -21.80 -4.66 5.79
CA VAL A 27 -21.95 -3.32 5.21
C VAL A 27 -21.42 -3.34 3.79
N SER A 28 -22.13 -2.70 2.86
CA SER A 28 -21.69 -2.53 1.48
C SER A 28 -21.91 -1.09 0.99
N THR A 29 -20.99 -0.60 0.19
CA THR A 29 -21.12 0.64 -0.61
C THR A 29 -21.32 0.33 -2.10
N ASP A 30 -21.37 -0.96 -2.48
CA ASP A 30 -21.63 -1.40 -3.87
C ASP A 30 -23.05 -1.98 -3.97
N SER A 31 -23.95 -1.24 -4.64
CA SER A 31 -25.36 -1.63 -4.82
C SER A 31 -25.58 -2.92 -5.63
N ARG A 32 -24.55 -3.40 -6.32
CA ARG A 32 -24.56 -4.60 -7.16
C ARG A 32 -24.22 -5.88 -6.37
N ASN A 33 -23.60 -5.72 -5.21
CA ASN A 33 -23.11 -6.83 -4.38
C ASN A 33 -23.37 -6.54 -2.90
N ILE A 34 -24.50 -7.01 -2.40
CA ILE A 34 -24.90 -6.85 -1.01
C ILE A 34 -24.77 -8.21 -0.29
N PRO A 35 -23.86 -8.34 0.68
CA PRO A 35 -23.75 -9.56 1.48
C PRO A 35 -25.01 -9.77 2.35
N ALA A 36 -25.20 -10.99 2.85
CA ALA A 36 -26.33 -11.32 3.72
C ALA A 36 -26.43 -10.39 4.94
N GLN A 37 -27.64 -10.00 5.33
CA GLN A 37 -27.95 -9.04 6.40
C GLN A 37 -27.18 -7.71 6.21
N GLY A 38 -27.08 -7.24 4.95
CA GLY A 38 -26.30 -6.10 4.54
C GLY A 38 -27.00 -4.77 4.75
N LEU A 39 -26.30 -3.82 5.37
CA LEU A 39 -26.61 -2.39 5.37
C LEU A 39 -25.95 -1.77 4.13
N PHE A 40 -26.73 -1.20 3.22
CA PHE A 40 -26.19 -0.41 2.13
C PHE A 40 -25.97 1.04 2.56
N VAL A 41 -24.75 1.56 2.32
CA VAL A 41 -24.41 2.95 2.63
C VAL A 41 -24.45 3.78 1.35
N ALA A 42 -25.36 4.73 1.26
CA ALA A 42 -25.53 5.60 0.11
C ALA A 42 -24.54 6.76 0.17
N LEU A 43 -23.31 6.54 -0.32
CA LEU A 43 -22.28 7.58 -0.38
C LEU A 43 -22.60 8.62 -1.44
N VAL A 44 -22.31 9.89 -1.13
CA VAL A 44 -22.37 10.99 -2.07
C VAL A 44 -20.93 11.34 -2.50
N GLY A 45 -20.64 11.25 -3.80
CA GLY A 45 -19.37 11.61 -4.40
C GLY A 45 -19.52 12.85 -5.30
N GLU A 46 -18.40 13.37 -5.80
CA GLU A 46 -18.38 14.56 -6.65
C GLU A 46 -19.17 14.41 -7.96
N ARG A 47 -19.30 13.19 -8.49
CA ARG A 47 -19.88 12.90 -9.80
C ARG A 47 -21.10 11.99 -9.77
N PHE A 48 -21.47 11.47 -8.59
CA PHE A 48 -22.62 10.57 -8.43
C PHE A 48 -23.18 10.68 -7.02
N ASP A 49 -24.46 10.34 -6.90
CA ASP A 49 -25.18 10.19 -5.62
C ASP A 49 -25.68 8.74 -5.52
N ALA A 50 -25.15 7.98 -4.54
CA ALA A 50 -25.52 6.58 -4.40
C ALA A 50 -26.96 6.38 -3.87
N HIS A 51 -27.67 7.42 -3.45
CA HIS A 51 -29.09 7.35 -3.16
C HIS A 51 -29.91 6.91 -4.38
N ASP A 52 -29.45 7.24 -5.60
CA ASP A 52 -30.09 6.84 -6.87
C ASP A 52 -30.02 5.31 -7.08
N PHE A 53 -29.16 4.60 -6.35
CA PHE A 53 -28.99 3.14 -6.45
C PHE A 53 -29.60 2.38 -5.27
N CYS A 54 -30.32 3.04 -4.35
CA CYS A 54 -30.91 2.39 -3.18
C CYS A 54 -31.95 1.33 -3.56
N GLU A 55 -32.78 1.56 -4.58
CA GLU A 55 -33.73 0.56 -5.07
C GLU A 55 -32.99 -0.68 -5.59
N GLN A 56 -31.89 -0.48 -6.32
CA GLN A 56 -31.06 -1.59 -6.78
C GLN A 56 -30.44 -2.36 -5.60
N ALA A 57 -29.92 -1.67 -4.60
CA ALA A 57 -29.35 -2.32 -3.41
C ALA A 57 -30.40 -3.16 -2.68
N VAL A 58 -31.65 -2.66 -2.56
CA VAL A 58 -32.78 -3.42 -1.99
C VAL A 58 -33.06 -4.66 -2.83
N ALA A 59 -33.11 -4.53 -4.16
CA ALA A 59 -33.32 -5.66 -5.07
C ALA A 59 -32.19 -6.71 -4.98
N GLN A 60 -30.96 -6.30 -4.60
CA GLN A 60 -29.81 -7.16 -4.38
C GLN A 60 -29.71 -7.70 -2.93
N GLY A 61 -30.70 -7.43 -2.08
CA GLY A 61 -30.80 -8.04 -0.76
C GLY A 61 -30.36 -7.17 0.41
N ALA A 62 -30.23 -5.85 0.24
CA ALA A 62 -30.04 -4.94 1.37
C ALA A 62 -31.24 -5.05 2.33
N VAL A 63 -30.97 -5.20 3.61
CA VAL A 63 -32.00 -5.29 4.66
C VAL A 63 -32.26 -3.94 5.32
N ALA A 64 -31.34 -2.99 5.18
CA ALA A 64 -31.49 -1.60 5.61
C ALA A 64 -30.60 -0.69 4.76
N LEU A 65 -30.90 0.62 4.79
CA LEU A 65 -30.15 1.68 4.10
C LEU A 65 -29.58 2.68 5.11
N LEU A 66 -28.33 3.14 4.92
CA LEU A 66 -27.76 4.31 5.60
C LEU A 66 -27.78 5.46 4.61
N VAL A 67 -28.52 6.51 4.92
CA VAL A 67 -28.88 7.61 4.01
C VAL A 67 -28.79 8.96 4.71
N ASP A 68 -28.59 10.05 3.95
CA ASP A 68 -28.64 11.44 4.47
C ASP A 68 -30.03 12.08 4.38
N ARG A 69 -30.98 11.44 3.68
CA ARG A 69 -32.37 11.86 3.52
C ARG A 69 -33.30 10.67 3.44
N GLU A 70 -34.49 10.83 3.96
CA GLU A 70 -35.51 9.79 3.88
C GLU A 70 -35.93 9.51 2.44
N LEU A 71 -35.97 8.24 2.07
CA LEU A 71 -36.36 7.77 0.74
C LEU A 71 -37.73 7.09 0.80
N PRO A 72 -38.56 7.18 -0.28
CA PRO A 72 -39.90 6.55 -0.32
C PRO A 72 -39.78 5.04 -0.57
N LEU A 73 -39.04 4.33 0.29
CA LEU A 73 -38.79 2.90 0.20
C LEU A 73 -39.28 2.19 1.45
N SER A 74 -39.98 1.06 1.30
CA SER A 74 -40.54 0.25 2.41
C SER A 74 -39.44 -0.67 3.00
N ILE A 75 -38.32 -0.10 3.45
CA ILE A 75 -37.23 -0.79 4.09
C ILE A 75 -36.70 0.08 5.24
N PRO A 76 -36.20 -0.50 6.35
CA PRO A 76 -35.58 0.28 7.41
C PRO A 76 -34.45 1.18 6.90
N GLN A 77 -34.46 2.43 7.36
CA GLN A 77 -33.46 3.43 6.98
C GLN A 77 -32.80 4.00 8.23
N LEU A 78 -31.49 4.12 8.19
CA LEU A 78 -30.70 4.84 9.17
C LEU A 78 -30.35 6.21 8.60
N LEU A 79 -31.06 7.23 9.08
CA LEU A 79 -30.87 8.62 8.66
C LEU A 79 -29.73 9.24 9.45
N VAL A 80 -28.75 9.80 8.75
CA VAL A 80 -27.57 10.48 9.30
C VAL A 80 -27.38 11.84 8.62
N GLU A 81 -26.54 12.70 9.19
CA GLU A 81 -26.22 14.00 8.58
C GLU A 81 -25.27 13.84 7.37
N ASP A 82 -24.28 12.95 7.44
CA ASP A 82 -23.31 12.67 6.41
C ASP A 82 -22.98 11.17 6.38
N THR A 83 -23.27 10.53 5.25
CA THR A 83 -23.11 9.08 5.09
C THR A 83 -21.65 8.61 5.09
N LYS A 84 -20.72 9.46 4.66
CA LYS A 84 -19.27 9.17 4.66
C LYS A 84 -18.71 9.24 6.08
N ILE A 85 -19.07 10.29 6.84
CA ILE A 85 -18.69 10.41 8.26
C ILE A 85 -19.29 9.24 9.06
N ALA A 86 -20.55 8.90 8.84
CA ALA A 86 -21.21 7.78 9.49
C ALA A 86 -20.54 6.43 9.15
N LEU A 87 -20.09 6.22 7.92
CA LEU A 87 -19.32 5.04 7.53
C LEU A 87 -18.02 4.94 8.34
N GLY A 88 -17.28 6.05 8.49
CA GLY A 88 -16.06 6.13 9.30
C GLY A 88 -16.35 5.79 10.77
N GLN A 89 -17.33 6.43 11.38
CA GLN A 89 -17.74 6.19 12.77
C GLN A 89 -18.18 4.74 13.00
N LEU A 90 -18.93 4.15 12.06
CA LEU A 90 -19.34 2.76 12.13
C LEU A 90 -18.15 1.79 12.07
N GLY A 91 -17.17 2.07 11.19
CA GLY A 91 -15.93 1.29 11.11
C GLY A 91 -15.14 1.35 12.40
N ALA A 92 -14.89 2.55 12.92
CA ALA A 92 -14.19 2.77 14.18
C ALA A 92 -14.91 2.07 15.36
N TRP A 93 -16.22 2.21 15.47
CA TRP A 93 -17.02 1.57 16.49
C TRP A 93 -16.99 0.04 16.40
N ASN A 94 -17.02 -0.54 15.18
CA ASN A 94 -16.90 -1.98 15.00
C ASN A 94 -15.52 -2.51 15.45
N LEU A 95 -14.43 -1.83 15.10
CA LEU A 95 -13.10 -2.22 15.53
C LEU A 95 -12.91 -2.06 17.04
N ALA A 96 -13.46 -1.00 17.64
CA ALA A 96 -13.34 -0.71 19.07
C ALA A 96 -14.00 -1.78 19.97
N LYS A 97 -14.89 -2.63 19.43
CA LYS A 97 -15.42 -3.80 20.14
C LYS A 97 -14.38 -4.87 20.41
N LEU A 98 -13.25 -4.82 19.71
CA LEU A 98 -12.15 -5.78 19.84
C LEU A 98 -11.00 -5.14 20.60
N SER A 99 -10.59 -5.80 21.68
CA SER A 99 -9.38 -5.40 22.45
C SER A 99 -8.14 -6.10 21.88
N ILE A 100 -7.85 -5.85 20.59
CA ILE A 100 -6.73 -6.44 19.88
C ILE A 100 -5.64 -5.42 19.60
N PRO A 101 -4.35 -5.80 19.54
CA PRO A 101 -3.28 -4.92 19.10
C PRO A 101 -3.50 -4.41 17.69
N LYS A 102 -3.34 -3.09 17.50
CA LYS A 102 -3.56 -2.39 16.23
C LYS A 102 -2.32 -1.65 15.80
N VAL A 103 -1.91 -1.79 14.55
CA VAL A 103 -0.87 -0.99 13.95
C VAL A 103 -1.42 -0.21 12.76
N ALA A 104 -1.02 1.07 12.67
CA ALA A 104 -1.22 1.90 11.50
C ALA A 104 0.12 2.10 10.76
N ILE A 105 0.09 2.00 9.43
CA ILE A 105 1.28 2.08 8.58
C ILE A 105 1.06 3.14 7.50
N THR A 106 1.97 4.12 7.40
CA THR A 106 2.03 5.07 6.30
C THR A 106 3.44 5.18 5.72
N GLY A 107 3.61 5.98 4.67
CA GLY A 107 4.87 6.24 4.00
C GLY A 107 4.66 6.59 2.53
N SER A 108 5.66 7.15 1.88
CA SER A 108 5.64 7.42 0.44
C SER A 108 5.70 6.14 -0.38
N CYS A 109 6.54 5.17 0.03
CA CYS A 109 6.75 3.89 -0.65
C CYS A 109 6.73 2.73 0.35
N GLY A 110 6.48 1.50 -0.14
CA GLY A 110 6.65 0.26 0.64
C GLY A 110 5.55 -0.05 1.65
N LYS A 111 4.57 0.81 1.88
CA LYS A 111 3.45 0.61 2.83
C LYS A 111 2.83 -0.79 2.72
N THR A 112 2.36 -1.13 1.54
CA THR A 112 1.70 -2.42 1.28
C THR A 112 2.66 -3.59 1.47
N THR A 113 3.92 -3.45 1.08
CA THR A 113 4.93 -4.51 1.30
C THR A 113 5.16 -4.75 2.78
N VAL A 114 5.32 -3.68 3.59
CA VAL A 114 5.44 -3.80 5.06
C VAL A 114 4.18 -4.42 5.65
N LYS A 115 2.98 -3.98 5.21
CA LYS A 115 1.70 -4.55 5.62
C LYS A 115 1.61 -6.05 5.33
N GLU A 116 2.00 -6.50 4.13
CA GLU A 116 1.97 -7.93 3.76
C GLU A 116 3.00 -8.74 4.54
N MET A 117 4.23 -8.22 4.72
CA MET A 117 5.25 -8.86 5.55
C MET A 117 4.76 -9.02 7.00
N LEU A 118 4.21 -7.95 7.57
CA LEU A 118 3.68 -7.97 8.93
C LEU A 118 2.49 -8.92 9.07
N THR A 119 1.58 -8.93 8.07
CA THR A 119 0.46 -9.88 8.03
C THR A 119 0.96 -11.32 7.96
N SER A 120 1.97 -11.62 7.13
CA SER A 120 2.59 -12.94 7.06
C SER A 120 3.17 -13.39 8.42
N ILE A 121 3.83 -12.47 9.12
CA ILE A 121 4.40 -12.75 10.46
C ILE A 121 3.29 -13.01 11.48
N LEU A 122 2.30 -12.11 11.56
CA LEU A 122 1.27 -12.16 12.61
C LEU A 122 0.29 -13.31 12.38
N SER A 123 0.02 -13.70 11.14
CA SER A 123 -0.83 -14.85 10.81
C SER A 123 -0.27 -16.19 11.27
N LEU A 124 1.02 -16.27 11.62
CA LEU A 124 1.59 -17.42 12.32
C LEU A 124 1.23 -17.48 13.81
N ARG A 125 0.60 -16.42 14.33
CA ARG A 125 0.19 -16.32 15.75
C ARG A 125 -1.31 -16.31 15.95
N GLY A 126 -2.06 -15.77 14.99
CA GLY A 126 -3.51 -15.67 15.07
C GLY A 126 -4.12 -14.96 13.85
N GLU A 127 -5.43 -14.93 13.79
CA GLU A 127 -6.16 -14.31 12.70
C GLU A 127 -5.88 -12.81 12.65
N THR A 128 -5.47 -12.33 11.49
CA THR A 128 -4.99 -10.95 11.31
C THR A 128 -5.90 -10.18 10.34
N LEU A 129 -6.56 -9.13 10.83
CA LEU A 129 -7.22 -8.15 9.98
C LEU A 129 -6.16 -7.30 9.28
N ALA A 130 -6.15 -7.29 7.95
CA ALA A 130 -5.26 -6.43 7.18
C ALA A 130 -6.01 -5.64 6.11
N THR A 131 -5.52 -4.45 5.77
CA THR A 131 -6.03 -3.68 4.62
C THR A 131 -5.93 -4.52 3.35
N ALA A 132 -7.06 -4.71 2.67
CA ALA A 132 -7.12 -5.42 1.40
C ALA A 132 -6.85 -4.47 0.22
N GLY A 133 -6.07 -4.92 -0.75
CA GLY A 133 -5.79 -4.13 -1.95
C GLY A 133 -5.26 -2.72 -1.61
N ASN A 134 -5.96 -1.70 -2.09
CA ASN A 134 -5.67 -0.29 -1.85
C ASN A 134 -6.74 0.43 -1.01
N PHE A 135 -7.48 -0.28 -0.17
CA PHE A 135 -8.50 0.31 0.72
C PHE A 135 -7.86 1.07 1.90
N ASN A 136 -7.03 2.06 1.57
CA ASN A 136 -6.20 2.82 2.50
C ASN A 136 -6.55 4.32 2.61
N ASN A 137 -7.63 4.75 1.96
CA ASN A 137 -8.15 6.13 2.00
C ASN A 137 -9.33 6.27 2.97
N ASP A 138 -9.96 7.43 2.97
CA ASP A 138 -11.09 7.84 3.82
C ASP A 138 -12.37 6.98 3.70
N ILE A 139 -12.52 6.20 2.63
CA ILE A 139 -13.59 5.20 2.46
C ILE A 139 -13.04 3.79 2.69
N GLY A 140 -11.86 3.50 2.18
CA GLY A 140 -11.24 2.17 2.22
C GLY A 140 -10.86 1.73 3.65
N VAL A 141 -10.36 2.67 4.46
CA VAL A 141 -10.05 2.38 5.87
C VAL A 141 -11.30 1.99 6.64
N PRO A 142 -12.42 2.76 6.66
CA PRO A 142 -13.67 2.32 7.26
C PRO A 142 -14.14 0.93 6.81
N LEU A 143 -14.10 0.66 5.52
CA LEU A 143 -14.49 -0.65 4.98
C LEU A 143 -13.56 -1.78 5.46
N THR A 144 -12.28 -1.49 5.66
CA THR A 144 -11.34 -2.44 6.28
C THR A 144 -11.72 -2.69 7.74
N LEU A 145 -12.00 -1.64 8.53
CA LEU A 145 -12.39 -1.77 9.94
C LEU A 145 -13.71 -2.52 10.11
N LEU A 146 -14.65 -2.38 9.17
CA LEU A 146 -15.92 -3.12 9.16
C LEU A 146 -15.76 -4.63 8.91
N ARG A 147 -14.62 -5.08 8.38
CA ARG A 147 -14.31 -6.51 8.25
C ARG A 147 -13.89 -7.15 9.58
N ALA A 148 -13.58 -6.34 10.60
CA ALA A 148 -13.22 -6.85 11.93
C ALA A 148 -14.36 -7.70 12.51
N ASN A 149 -14.00 -8.86 13.04
CA ASN A 149 -14.88 -9.81 13.71
C ASN A 149 -14.18 -10.43 14.94
N SER A 150 -14.88 -11.25 15.70
CA SER A 150 -14.38 -11.84 16.95
C SER A 150 -13.23 -12.84 16.81
N GLU A 151 -12.90 -13.27 15.59
CA GLU A 151 -11.81 -14.20 15.32
C GLU A 151 -10.46 -13.47 15.20
N HIS A 152 -10.47 -12.18 14.87
CA HIS A 152 -9.25 -11.41 14.71
C HIS A 152 -8.53 -11.17 16.04
N GLU A 153 -7.24 -11.43 16.04
CA GLU A 153 -6.32 -11.23 17.16
C GLU A 153 -5.36 -10.05 16.94
N PHE A 154 -5.24 -9.57 15.70
CA PHE A 154 -4.38 -8.45 15.29
C PHE A 154 -5.07 -7.62 14.22
N ALA A 155 -4.70 -6.31 14.15
CA ALA A 155 -5.11 -5.44 13.06
C ALA A 155 -3.92 -4.67 12.46
N VAL A 156 -3.75 -4.76 11.14
CA VAL A 156 -2.69 -4.11 10.35
C VAL A 156 -3.33 -3.20 9.31
N ILE A 157 -3.35 -1.91 9.57
CA ILE A 157 -4.09 -0.93 8.78
C ILE A 157 -3.13 -0.01 8.03
N GLU A 158 -3.19 -0.06 6.70
CA GLU A 158 -2.45 0.83 5.82
C GLU A 158 -3.21 2.15 5.66
N LEU A 159 -2.52 3.30 5.88
CA LEU A 159 -3.07 4.64 5.71
C LEU A 159 -2.36 5.36 4.57
N GLY A 160 -3.09 5.61 3.50
CA GLY A 160 -2.67 6.42 2.35
C GLY A 160 -3.20 7.84 2.47
N ALA A 161 -2.51 8.79 1.81
CA ALA A 161 -2.99 10.16 1.66
C ALA A 161 -2.39 10.82 0.43
N ASN A 162 -3.15 11.73 -0.15
CA ASN A 162 -2.77 12.65 -1.20
C ASN A 162 -2.73 14.10 -0.70
N HIS A 163 -3.41 14.43 0.41
CA HIS A 163 -3.48 15.76 1.03
C HIS A 163 -3.21 15.69 2.53
N GLU A 164 -2.87 16.83 3.13
CA GLU A 164 -2.82 16.99 4.59
C GLU A 164 -4.20 16.69 5.20
N HIS A 165 -4.23 16.23 6.46
CA HIS A 165 -5.40 15.85 7.27
C HIS A 165 -6.12 14.56 6.86
N GLU A 166 -5.74 13.89 5.76
CA GLU A 166 -6.35 12.60 5.39
C GLU A 166 -5.87 11.46 6.32
N ILE A 167 -4.57 11.47 6.70
CA ILE A 167 -4.05 10.49 7.67
C ILE A 167 -4.56 10.80 9.06
N GLU A 168 -4.66 12.08 9.46
CA GLU A 168 -5.25 12.48 10.73
C GLU A 168 -6.69 11.93 10.87
N TYR A 169 -7.51 12.07 9.83
CA TYR A 169 -8.85 11.50 9.81
C TYR A 169 -8.82 9.98 9.98
N THR A 170 -8.05 9.27 9.17
CA THR A 170 -8.05 7.80 9.16
C THR A 170 -7.40 7.20 10.40
N VAL A 171 -6.34 7.80 10.97
CA VAL A 171 -5.72 7.32 12.21
C VAL A 171 -6.63 7.52 13.42
N ASN A 172 -7.46 8.58 13.41
CA ASN A 172 -8.49 8.78 14.42
C ASN A 172 -9.55 7.68 14.43
N LEU A 173 -9.83 7.04 13.29
CA LEU A 173 -10.73 5.89 13.22
C LEU A 173 -10.06 4.61 13.74
N VAL A 174 -8.76 4.44 13.52
CA VAL A 174 -8.01 3.23 13.87
C VAL A 174 -7.61 3.21 15.35
N GLN A 175 -7.16 4.34 15.91
CA GLN A 175 -6.59 4.44 17.28
C GLN A 175 -5.53 3.36 17.50
N PRO A 176 -4.38 3.41 16.79
CA PRO A 176 -3.39 2.35 16.82
C PRO A 176 -2.56 2.35 18.12
N ASP A 177 -2.07 1.17 18.53
CA ASP A 177 -1.08 1.00 19.60
C ASP A 177 0.34 1.27 19.08
N ILE A 178 0.56 1.02 17.78
CA ILE A 178 1.82 1.26 17.07
C ILE A 178 1.54 2.03 15.79
N ALA A 179 2.24 3.14 15.59
CA ALA A 179 2.19 3.93 14.36
C ALA A 179 3.56 3.91 13.66
N LEU A 180 3.57 3.54 12.36
CA LEU A 180 4.78 3.39 11.57
C LEU A 180 4.78 4.36 10.38
N VAL A 181 5.83 5.19 10.27
CA VAL A 181 6.18 5.89 9.03
C VAL A 181 7.34 5.16 8.35
N ASN A 182 7.03 4.46 7.24
CA ASN A 182 8.03 3.67 6.52
C ASN A 182 9.10 4.54 5.84
N ASN A 183 8.70 5.59 5.18
CA ASN A 183 9.60 6.58 4.59
C ASN A 183 8.86 7.84 4.14
N VAL A 184 9.65 8.88 3.88
CA VAL A 184 9.21 10.12 3.22
C VAL A 184 10.02 10.31 1.95
N ALA A 185 9.35 10.58 0.85
CA ALA A 185 9.97 10.85 -0.43
C ALA A 185 9.07 11.76 -1.29
N ALA A 186 9.62 12.30 -2.36
CA ALA A 186 8.89 13.08 -3.35
C ALA A 186 7.85 12.19 -4.06
N ALA A 187 6.65 12.16 -3.50
CA ALA A 187 5.47 11.46 -4.01
C ALA A 187 4.23 12.31 -3.68
N HIS A 188 3.25 12.32 -4.57
CA HIS A 188 2.01 13.10 -4.44
C HIS A 188 2.26 14.61 -4.20
N LEU A 189 3.32 15.17 -4.80
CA LEU A 189 3.71 16.58 -4.61
C LEU A 189 2.66 17.57 -5.07
N GLU A 190 1.81 17.17 -6.02
CA GLU A 190 0.68 18.00 -6.47
C GLU A 190 -0.29 18.29 -5.31
N GLY A 191 -0.58 17.29 -4.46
CA GLY A 191 -1.48 17.45 -3.32
C GLY A 191 -0.80 18.02 -2.07
N PHE A 192 0.45 17.63 -1.79
CA PHE A 192 1.17 18.07 -0.60
C PHE A 192 1.97 19.37 -0.79
N GLY A 193 2.14 19.84 -2.02
CA GLY A 193 2.85 21.06 -2.36
C GLY A 193 4.38 21.00 -2.22
N SER A 194 4.93 20.24 -1.28
CA SER A 194 6.37 20.13 -1.01
C SER A 194 6.71 18.84 -0.24
N ILE A 195 8.01 18.53 -0.16
CA ILE A 195 8.49 17.43 0.69
C ILE A 195 8.19 17.69 2.18
N GLU A 196 8.19 18.95 2.62
CA GLU A 196 7.78 19.31 3.97
C GLU A 196 6.30 19.03 4.22
N GLY A 197 5.42 19.29 3.24
CA GLY A 197 4.01 18.90 3.28
C GLY A 197 3.84 17.39 3.39
N VAL A 198 4.66 16.60 2.64
CA VAL A 198 4.67 15.14 2.79
C VAL A 198 5.10 14.72 4.20
N MET A 199 6.14 15.35 4.77
CA MET A 199 6.58 15.06 6.15
C MET A 199 5.50 15.37 7.18
N LYS A 200 4.81 16.51 7.06
CA LYS A 200 3.70 16.90 7.95
C LYS A 200 2.56 15.89 7.86
N ALA A 201 2.08 15.61 6.66
CA ALA A 201 0.98 14.67 6.44
C ALA A 201 1.30 13.25 6.94
N LYS A 202 2.53 12.74 6.72
CA LYS A 202 2.89 11.41 7.24
C LYS A 202 3.01 11.41 8.76
N GLY A 203 3.45 12.53 9.37
CA GLY A 203 3.52 12.70 10.84
C GLY A 203 2.16 12.69 11.53
N GLU A 204 1.06 13.00 10.83
CA GLU A 204 -0.31 12.92 11.36
C GLU A 204 -0.65 11.55 11.95
N ILE A 205 0.01 10.48 11.47
CA ILE A 205 -0.20 9.12 11.98
C ILE A 205 0.11 8.98 13.48
N PHE A 206 0.93 9.86 14.03
CA PHE A 206 1.31 9.86 15.44
C PHE A 206 0.34 10.62 16.35
N SER A 207 -0.65 11.33 15.77
CA SER A 207 -1.53 12.24 16.52
C SER A 207 -2.36 11.55 17.60
N THR A 208 -2.74 10.29 17.39
CA THR A 208 -3.61 9.52 18.30
C THR A 208 -2.85 8.61 19.26
N LEU A 209 -1.52 8.52 19.15
CA LEU A 209 -0.74 7.72 20.09
C LEU A 209 -0.86 8.29 21.52
N ASP A 210 -1.18 7.44 22.47
CA ASP A 210 -1.12 7.75 23.89
C ASP A 210 0.30 7.57 24.46
N GLU A 211 0.49 7.73 25.78
CA GLU A 211 1.78 7.58 26.44
C GLU A 211 2.37 6.15 26.33
N LYS A 212 1.54 5.15 26.12
CA LYS A 212 1.94 3.73 25.95
C LYS A 212 2.18 3.38 24.49
N GLY A 213 1.62 4.16 23.57
CA GLY A 213 1.73 3.97 22.14
C GLY A 213 3.17 4.11 21.66
N LEU A 214 3.51 3.37 20.61
CA LEU A 214 4.84 3.34 20.02
C LEU A 214 4.85 4.05 18.67
N ALA A 215 5.69 5.07 18.53
CA ALA A 215 6.04 5.66 17.26
C ALA A 215 7.27 4.96 16.68
N LEU A 216 7.16 4.46 15.43
CA LEU A 216 8.25 3.88 14.66
C LEU A 216 8.47 4.69 13.38
N TYR A 217 9.71 5.06 13.07
CA TYR A 217 10.05 5.69 11.81
C TYR A 217 11.44 5.30 11.31
N ASN A 218 11.63 5.46 10.01
CA ASN A 218 12.87 5.16 9.32
C ASN A 218 13.91 6.27 9.57
N LEU A 219 15.05 5.91 10.15
CA LEU A 219 16.15 6.82 10.45
C LEU A 219 16.86 7.32 9.16
N ASP A 220 16.81 6.55 8.07
CA ASP A 220 17.38 6.92 6.78
C ASP A 220 16.50 7.89 5.99
N SER A 221 15.30 8.21 6.51
CA SER A 221 14.31 9.04 5.85
C SER A 221 14.18 10.41 6.53
N GLN A 222 13.74 11.40 5.75
CA GLN A 222 13.44 12.73 6.30
C GLN A 222 12.21 12.70 7.22
N GLY A 223 12.11 13.66 8.13
CA GLY A 223 10.94 13.89 8.98
C GLY A 223 11.19 13.70 10.48
N GLY A 224 12.22 12.92 10.88
CA GLY A 224 12.49 12.64 12.29
C GLY A 224 12.61 13.89 13.16
N GLU A 225 13.33 14.93 12.70
CA GLU A 225 13.48 16.20 13.43
C GLU A 225 12.14 16.94 13.56
N LEU A 226 11.33 16.98 12.50
CA LEU A 226 10.02 17.61 12.51
C LEU A 226 9.08 16.93 13.53
N TRP A 227 9.15 15.61 13.64
CA TRP A 227 8.27 14.84 14.51
C TRP A 227 8.72 14.79 15.96
N GLN A 228 9.96 15.19 16.29
CA GLN A 228 10.45 15.21 17.68
C GLN A 228 9.54 15.99 18.63
N SER A 229 8.97 17.11 18.18
CA SER A 229 8.03 17.90 18.97
C SER A 229 6.69 17.19 19.20
N LEU A 230 6.20 16.44 18.19
CA LEU A 230 4.98 15.66 18.28
C LEU A 230 5.16 14.42 19.17
N LEU A 231 6.39 13.92 19.26
CA LEU A 231 6.72 12.66 19.93
C LEU A 231 7.28 12.86 21.34
N GLN A 232 7.32 14.10 21.85
CA GLN A 232 7.68 14.37 23.24
C GLN A 232 6.80 13.54 24.19
N ASN A 233 7.42 12.82 25.12
CA ASN A 233 6.77 11.92 26.07
C ASN A 233 6.09 10.69 25.46
N ARG A 234 6.40 10.33 24.20
CA ARG A 234 5.99 9.10 23.56
C ARG A 234 7.13 8.08 23.55
N ARG A 235 6.79 6.80 23.44
CA ARG A 235 7.78 5.77 23.13
C ARG A 235 8.15 5.88 21.66
N VAL A 236 9.44 6.06 21.39
CA VAL A 236 9.97 6.19 20.02
C VAL A 236 11.01 5.12 19.79
N GLN A 237 10.94 4.45 18.65
CA GLN A 237 12.00 3.59 18.13
C GLN A 237 12.22 3.88 16.66
N THR A 238 13.43 3.59 16.19
CA THR A 238 13.82 3.80 14.81
C THR A 238 14.25 2.50 14.15
N PHE A 239 14.12 2.47 12.84
CA PHE A 239 14.70 1.41 12.02
C PHE A 239 15.46 2.02 10.85
N SER A 240 16.38 1.24 10.28
CA SER A 240 17.20 1.63 9.14
C SER A 240 17.49 0.41 8.26
N LEU A 241 17.87 0.68 7.01
CA LEU A 241 18.39 -0.38 6.14
C LEU A 241 19.66 -1.00 6.74
N ASP A 242 20.67 -0.16 7.08
CA ASP A 242 22.00 -0.63 7.49
C ASP A 242 22.71 0.31 8.51
N ASN A 243 22.02 1.33 9.05
CA ASN A 243 22.59 2.24 10.03
C ASN A 243 22.38 1.68 11.45
N SER A 244 23.49 1.33 12.11
CA SER A 244 23.49 0.76 13.46
C SER A 244 23.14 1.76 14.59
N LEU A 245 22.85 3.00 14.26
CA LEU A 245 22.27 3.97 15.23
C LEU A 245 20.78 3.72 15.45
N ALA A 246 20.10 3.03 14.54
CA ALA A 246 18.72 2.60 14.72
C ALA A 246 18.65 1.38 15.65
N GLU A 247 17.52 1.22 16.35
CA GLU A 247 17.28 0.03 17.19
C GLU A 247 17.11 -1.26 16.36
N TYR A 248 16.63 -1.11 15.10
CA TYR A 248 16.44 -2.20 14.16
C TYR A 248 17.15 -1.88 12.85
N TYR A 249 18.07 -2.77 12.43
CA TYR A 249 18.83 -2.59 11.20
C TYR A 249 19.31 -3.92 10.64
N ALA A 250 19.81 -3.92 9.42
CA ALA A 250 20.38 -5.10 8.77
C ALA A 250 21.89 -4.94 8.55
N THR A 251 22.61 -6.06 8.54
CA THR A 251 24.03 -6.13 8.14
C THR A 251 24.26 -7.34 7.25
N GLY A 252 25.38 -7.35 6.53
CA GLY A 252 25.75 -8.48 5.69
C GLY A 252 24.75 -8.76 4.58
N ILE A 253 24.14 -7.70 4.01
CA ILE A 253 23.14 -7.83 2.95
C ILE A 253 23.80 -8.35 1.68
N VAL A 254 23.36 -9.52 1.23
CA VAL A 254 23.80 -10.16 -0.02
C VAL A 254 22.57 -10.39 -0.89
N ILE A 255 22.63 -9.93 -2.12
CA ILE A 255 21.60 -10.18 -3.15
C ILE A 255 22.08 -11.32 -4.02
N ASP A 256 21.30 -12.36 -4.19
CA ASP A 256 21.60 -13.49 -5.06
C ASP A 256 21.29 -13.18 -6.55
N ASP A 257 21.64 -14.14 -7.44
CA ASP A 257 21.40 -14.01 -8.89
C ASP A 257 19.89 -13.97 -9.27
N ASN A 258 18.98 -14.21 -8.32
CA ASN A 258 17.53 -14.08 -8.48
C ASN A 258 16.99 -12.79 -7.88
N GLY A 259 17.85 -11.93 -7.33
CA GLY A 259 17.44 -10.69 -6.68
C GLY A 259 16.96 -10.83 -5.24
N LEU A 260 17.02 -12.04 -4.65
CA LEU A 260 16.62 -12.31 -3.26
C LEU A 260 17.71 -11.86 -2.28
N ALA A 261 17.28 -11.27 -1.17
CA ALA A 261 18.18 -10.76 -0.15
C ALA A 261 18.37 -11.75 1.01
N ASN A 262 19.65 -11.96 1.39
CA ASN A 262 20.03 -12.60 2.64
C ASN A 262 20.73 -11.57 3.50
N PHE A 263 20.40 -11.49 4.80
CA PHE A 263 20.99 -10.51 5.72
C PHE A 263 20.90 -10.96 7.18
N HIS A 264 21.59 -10.24 8.06
CA HIS A 264 21.44 -10.37 9.51
C HIS A 264 20.58 -9.22 10.01
N LEU A 265 19.42 -9.55 10.57
CA LEU A 265 18.52 -8.63 11.25
C LEU A 265 18.99 -8.40 12.68
N HIS A 266 19.33 -7.16 13.04
CA HIS A 266 19.67 -6.75 14.39
C HIS A 266 18.47 -6.09 15.06
N THR A 267 18.19 -6.45 16.29
CA THR A 267 17.05 -5.97 17.09
C THR A 267 17.41 -5.88 18.56
N PRO A 268 16.67 -5.14 19.39
CA PRO A 268 16.83 -5.17 20.86
C PRO A 268 16.60 -6.55 21.49
N PHE A 269 15.97 -7.46 20.75
CA PHE A 269 15.64 -8.83 21.22
C PHE A 269 16.66 -9.87 20.75
N GLY A 270 17.73 -9.47 20.07
CA GLY A 270 18.76 -10.33 19.52
C GLY A 270 18.94 -10.19 18.01
N MET A 271 19.78 -11.03 17.44
CA MET A 271 20.11 -11.05 16.01
C MET A 271 19.65 -12.37 15.39
N ALA A 272 19.16 -12.29 14.16
CA ALA A 272 18.79 -13.47 13.38
C ALA A 272 19.21 -13.33 11.91
N LYS A 273 19.52 -14.45 11.25
CA LYS A 273 19.67 -14.49 9.80
C LYS A 273 18.31 -14.60 9.15
N VAL A 274 18.08 -13.83 8.08
CA VAL A 274 16.84 -13.81 7.29
C VAL A 274 17.19 -14.08 5.83
N ASN A 275 16.42 -14.98 5.19
CA ASN A 275 16.45 -15.23 3.76
C ASN A 275 15.11 -14.73 3.19
N LEU A 276 15.10 -13.52 2.65
CA LEU A 276 13.86 -12.87 2.25
C LEU A 276 13.28 -13.52 0.99
N SER A 277 11.97 -13.81 1.00
CA SER A 277 11.27 -14.43 -0.15
C SER A 277 10.85 -13.46 -1.24
N VAL A 278 11.03 -12.16 -1.02
CA VAL A 278 10.72 -11.09 -1.99
C VAL A 278 12.01 -10.41 -2.46
N VAL A 279 12.06 -10.06 -3.74
CA VAL A 279 13.28 -9.54 -4.39
C VAL A 279 13.49 -8.05 -4.14
N GLY A 280 14.75 -7.62 -4.22
CA GLY A 280 15.16 -6.22 -4.17
C GLY A 280 15.70 -5.77 -2.80
N LYS A 281 16.85 -5.08 -2.83
CA LYS A 281 17.51 -4.56 -1.61
C LYS A 281 16.60 -3.66 -0.77
N HIS A 282 15.74 -2.85 -1.41
CA HIS A 282 14.78 -1.98 -0.72
C HIS A 282 13.79 -2.75 0.18
N ASN A 283 13.52 -4.01 -0.15
CA ASN A 283 12.65 -4.86 0.68
C ASN A 283 13.31 -5.33 1.97
N VAL A 284 14.64 -5.21 2.11
CA VAL A 284 15.32 -5.42 3.39
C VAL A 284 14.88 -4.35 4.41
N ALA A 285 14.83 -3.07 4.02
CA ALA A 285 14.31 -2.02 4.91
C ALA A 285 12.84 -2.24 5.29
N ASN A 286 11.99 -2.69 4.34
CA ASN A 286 10.60 -3.05 4.60
C ASN A 286 10.50 -4.23 5.59
N ALA A 287 11.39 -5.23 5.46
CA ALA A 287 11.44 -6.37 6.37
C ALA A 287 11.90 -5.97 7.79
N VAL A 288 12.89 -5.05 7.89
CA VAL A 288 13.31 -4.48 9.18
C VAL A 288 12.15 -3.74 9.84
N ALA A 289 11.41 -2.90 9.09
CA ALA A 289 10.23 -2.18 9.59
C ALA A 289 9.13 -3.14 10.09
N ALA A 290 8.78 -4.16 9.30
CA ALA A 290 7.79 -5.17 9.69
C ALA A 290 8.24 -5.94 10.95
N SER A 291 9.54 -6.28 11.04
CA SER A 291 10.12 -6.95 12.22
C SER A 291 10.01 -6.09 13.47
N ALA A 292 10.32 -4.79 13.36
CA ALA A 292 10.24 -3.87 14.49
C ALA A 292 8.81 -3.81 15.05
N VAL A 293 7.79 -3.71 14.19
CA VAL A 293 6.39 -3.75 14.61
C VAL A 293 6.04 -5.08 15.26
N ALA A 294 6.32 -6.22 14.60
CA ALA A 294 5.94 -7.54 15.08
C ALA A 294 6.56 -7.88 16.44
N LEU A 295 7.84 -7.54 16.64
CA LEU A 295 8.54 -7.74 17.92
C LEU A 295 7.93 -6.90 19.04
N ASN A 296 7.53 -5.64 18.77
CA ASN A 296 6.84 -4.80 19.74
C ASN A 296 5.39 -5.26 20.02
N MET A 297 4.79 -6.04 19.12
CA MET A 297 3.53 -6.76 19.35
C MET A 297 3.74 -8.10 20.08
N GLY A 298 4.94 -8.34 20.62
CA GLY A 298 5.27 -9.54 21.39
C GLY A 298 5.48 -10.80 20.55
N THR A 299 5.75 -10.67 19.25
CA THR A 299 6.06 -11.83 18.39
C THR A 299 7.50 -12.31 18.64
N PRO A 300 7.75 -13.60 18.87
CA PRO A 300 9.11 -14.14 19.01
C PRO A 300 9.94 -13.91 17.74
N LEU A 301 11.25 -13.62 17.90
CA LEU A 301 12.16 -13.36 16.77
C LEU A 301 12.18 -14.51 15.74
N ALA A 302 12.12 -15.77 16.20
CA ALA A 302 12.06 -16.93 15.30
C ALA A 302 10.78 -16.95 14.44
N THR A 303 9.64 -16.52 14.99
CA THR A 303 8.37 -16.39 14.25
C THR A 303 8.45 -15.23 13.24
N VAL A 304 9.12 -14.13 13.61
CA VAL A 304 9.37 -13.02 12.68
C VAL A 304 10.15 -13.49 11.46
N VAL A 305 11.25 -14.24 11.68
CA VAL A 305 12.07 -14.81 10.59
C VAL A 305 11.21 -15.72 9.71
N ALA A 306 10.49 -16.67 10.31
CA ALA A 306 9.64 -17.60 9.55
C ALA A 306 8.58 -16.89 8.72
N GLY A 307 7.95 -15.83 9.25
CA GLY A 307 6.96 -15.05 8.53
C GLY A 307 7.56 -14.26 7.36
N LEU A 308 8.76 -13.68 7.51
CA LEU A 308 9.47 -12.98 6.45
C LEU A 308 9.90 -13.91 5.29
N GLU A 309 10.32 -15.14 5.64
CA GLU A 309 10.72 -16.16 4.66
C GLU A 309 9.51 -16.77 3.92
N ALA A 310 8.28 -16.61 4.44
CA ALA A 310 7.05 -17.13 3.88
C ALA A 310 6.20 -16.09 3.14
N VAL A 311 6.66 -14.84 2.99
CA VAL A 311 5.90 -13.78 2.32
C VAL A 311 5.59 -14.17 0.88
N ALA A 312 4.31 -14.14 0.51
CA ALA A 312 3.88 -14.43 -0.86
C ALA A 312 4.23 -13.27 -1.80
N GLN A 313 4.50 -13.58 -3.05
CA GLN A 313 4.69 -12.56 -4.09
C GLN A 313 3.41 -11.75 -4.28
N MET A 314 3.55 -10.43 -4.35
CA MET A 314 2.44 -9.50 -4.54
C MET A 314 2.35 -9.08 -6.00
N LYS A 315 1.17 -9.23 -6.60
CA LYS A 315 0.92 -8.82 -7.99
C LYS A 315 1.27 -7.33 -8.19
N GLY A 316 2.07 -7.05 -9.23
CA GLY A 316 2.49 -5.70 -9.58
C GLY A 316 3.46 -5.03 -8.61
N ARG A 317 4.03 -5.79 -7.66
CA ARG A 317 5.02 -5.33 -6.69
C ARG A 317 6.22 -6.26 -6.70
N VAL A 318 7.07 -6.03 -7.69
CA VAL A 318 8.28 -6.82 -7.92
C VAL A 318 7.97 -8.33 -8.03
N ALA A 319 6.86 -8.67 -8.69
CA ALA A 319 6.51 -10.07 -8.94
C ALA A 319 7.39 -10.63 -10.07
N VAL A 320 8.21 -11.63 -9.74
CA VAL A 320 9.14 -12.25 -10.68
C VAL A 320 8.52 -13.52 -11.27
N GLU A 321 8.51 -13.61 -12.59
CA GLU A 321 8.03 -14.80 -13.31
C GLU A 321 9.03 -15.20 -14.38
N GLN A 322 9.44 -16.47 -14.40
CA GLN A 322 10.20 -17.06 -15.49
C GLN A 322 9.21 -17.47 -16.58
N LEU A 323 9.24 -16.77 -17.71
CA LEU A 323 8.33 -17.03 -18.85
C LEU A 323 8.81 -18.20 -19.70
N THR A 324 10.12 -18.20 -20.01
CA THR A 324 10.81 -19.29 -20.73
C THR A 324 12.19 -19.50 -20.08
N ASP A 325 12.96 -20.45 -20.54
CA ASP A 325 14.31 -20.72 -20.00
C ASP A 325 15.23 -19.48 -20.04
N ASN A 326 15.00 -18.57 -20.99
CA ASN A 326 15.83 -17.39 -21.21
C ASN A 326 15.10 -16.05 -21.05
N ILE A 327 13.81 -16.02 -20.69
CA ILE A 327 13.05 -14.78 -20.52
C ILE A 327 12.45 -14.74 -19.12
N ARG A 328 12.81 -13.68 -18.37
CA ARG A 328 12.28 -13.37 -17.05
C ARG A 328 11.53 -12.03 -17.11
N LEU A 329 10.34 -12.00 -16.52
CA LEU A 329 9.53 -10.79 -16.33
C LEU A 329 9.48 -10.42 -14.86
N ILE A 330 9.72 -9.15 -14.57
CA ILE A 330 9.54 -8.54 -13.25
C ILE A 330 8.40 -7.53 -13.37
N ASP A 331 7.24 -7.88 -12.83
CA ASP A 331 6.07 -7.00 -12.80
C ASP A 331 6.12 -6.13 -11.53
N ASP A 332 6.49 -4.85 -11.69
CA ASP A 332 6.46 -3.81 -10.66
C ASP A 332 5.55 -2.64 -11.07
N SER A 333 4.46 -2.96 -11.76
CA SER A 333 3.60 -2.03 -12.48
C SER A 333 2.47 -1.40 -11.64
N TYR A 334 2.43 -1.66 -10.33
CA TYR A 334 1.33 -1.17 -9.49
C TYR A 334 1.33 0.36 -9.34
N ASN A 335 2.48 0.97 -9.04
CA ASN A 335 2.64 2.42 -8.91
C ASN A 335 4.12 2.82 -9.09
N ALA A 336 4.37 4.12 -9.24
CA ALA A 336 5.70 4.67 -9.44
C ALA A 336 5.90 5.98 -8.68
N SER A 337 7.12 6.14 -8.16
CA SER A 337 7.67 7.37 -7.59
C SER A 337 9.16 7.38 -7.82
N VAL A 338 9.84 8.51 -7.67
CA VAL A 338 11.28 8.62 -7.94
C VAL A 338 12.10 7.55 -7.19
N PRO A 339 11.95 7.35 -5.86
CA PRO A 339 12.70 6.29 -5.16
C PRO A 339 12.35 4.89 -5.65
N ALA A 340 11.07 4.63 -5.95
CA ALA A 340 10.64 3.32 -6.41
C ALA A 340 11.16 3.01 -7.83
N MET A 341 11.26 4.02 -8.71
CA MET A 341 11.88 3.88 -10.04
C MET A 341 13.38 3.61 -9.93
N LYS A 342 14.08 4.34 -9.03
CA LYS A 342 15.50 4.11 -8.76
C LYS A 342 15.76 2.72 -8.20
N ALA A 343 14.94 2.28 -7.23
CA ALA A 343 15.02 0.92 -6.66
C ALA A 343 14.77 -0.19 -7.71
N ALA A 344 13.90 0.07 -8.69
CA ALA A 344 13.68 -0.83 -9.82
C ALA A 344 14.90 -0.92 -10.73
N ALA A 345 15.59 0.19 -10.99
CA ALA A 345 16.86 0.21 -11.72
C ALA A 345 17.98 -0.54 -10.96
N ASP A 346 18.09 -0.30 -9.64
CA ASP A 346 19.01 -1.05 -8.77
C ASP A 346 18.77 -2.55 -8.87
N LEU A 347 17.51 -2.97 -8.74
CA LEU A 347 17.17 -4.38 -8.85
C LEU A 347 17.52 -4.96 -10.21
N LEU A 348 17.14 -4.28 -11.31
CA LEU A 348 17.41 -4.74 -12.66
C LEU A 348 18.93 -4.87 -12.92
N SER A 349 19.75 -4.00 -12.31
CA SER A 349 21.20 -4.02 -12.46
C SER A 349 21.86 -5.29 -11.89
N THR A 350 21.20 -6.00 -10.99
CA THR A 350 21.72 -7.25 -10.39
C THR A 350 21.61 -8.45 -11.33
N PHE A 351 20.80 -8.37 -12.38
CA PHE A 351 20.61 -9.47 -13.33
C PHE A 351 21.62 -9.42 -14.46
N LYS A 352 21.92 -10.60 -15.00
CA LYS A 352 22.84 -10.80 -16.14
C LYS A 352 22.06 -10.88 -17.45
N GLY A 353 22.76 -10.74 -18.57
CA GLY A 353 22.19 -10.80 -19.92
C GLY A 353 21.65 -9.45 -20.37
N SER A 354 20.65 -9.46 -21.24
CA SER A 354 19.99 -8.27 -21.76
C SER A 354 18.94 -7.78 -20.77
N ARG A 355 19.12 -6.58 -20.24
CA ARG A 355 18.30 -5.97 -19.18
C ARG A 355 17.41 -4.89 -19.80
N TRP A 356 16.10 -5.02 -19.55
CA TRP A 356 15.07 -4.18 -20.14
C TRP A 356 14.37 -3.38 -19.05
N LEU A 357 14.60 -2.08 -19.00
CA LEU A 357 13.90 -1.15 -18.11
C LEU A 357 12.73 -0.53 -18.86
N ILE A 358 11.51 -0.97 -18.57
CA ILE A 358 10.28 -0.57 -19.27
C ILE A 358 9.45 0.30 -18.35
N LEU A 359 9.43 1.61 -18.60
CA LEU A 359 8.88 2.62 -17.69
C LEU A 359 7.69 3.36 -18.30
N GLY A 360 6.59 3.39 -17.54
CA GLY A 360 5.52 4.38 -17.68
C GLY A 360 5.78 5.60 -16.81
N PHE A 361 4.99 6.66 -16.98
CA PHE A 361 5.15 7.90 -16.22
C PHE A 361 4.86 7.71 -14.71
N MET A 362 5.39 8.62 -13.89
CA MET A 362 5.02 8.84 -12.50
C MET A 362 3.90 9.88 -12.45
N ALA A 363 2.85 9.64 -11.68
CA ALA A 363 1.69 10.54 -11.55
C ALA A 363 1.83 11.51 -10.36
N GLU A 364 1.02 12.56 -10.35
CA GLU A 364 0.83 13.49 -9.22
C GLU A 364 2.10 14.24 -8.80
N LEU A 365 2.99 14.51 -9.76
CA LEU A 365 4.26 15.23 -9.52
C LEU A 365 4.14 16.74 -9.72
N GLY A 366 3.01 17.22 -10.27
CA GLY A 366 2.78 18.64 -10.52
C GLY A 366 3.83 19.25 -11.46
N LYS A 367 4.27 20.46 -11.15
CA LYS A 367 5.20 21.25 -11.99
C LYS A 367 6.60 20.64 -12.09
N GLU A 368 6.98 19.77 -11.14
CA GLU A 368 8.31 19.16 -11.08
C GLU A 368 8.40 17.85 -11.91
N SER A 369 7.32 17.45 -12.58
CA SER A 369 7.21 16.15 -13.26
C SER A 369 8.39 15.88 -14.20
N LEU A 370 8.71 16.79 -15.10
CA LEU A 370 9.81 16.60 -16.07
C LEU A 370 11.18 16.48 -15.38
N GLU A 371 11.44 17.29 -14.35
CA GLU A 371 12.71 17.23 -13.62
C GLU A 371 12.84 15.92 -12.82
N LEU A 372 11.77 15.48 -12.19
CA LEU A 372 11.75 14.23 -11.43
C LEU A 372 11.88 13.00 -12.35
N HIS A 373 11.29 13.03 -13.55
CA HIS A 373 11.53 12.00 -14.57
C HIS A 373 12.98 12.05 -15.07
N ARG A 374 13.56 13.24 -15.28
CA ARG A 374 14.99 13.39 -15.65
C ARG A 374 15.91 12.76 -14.62
N GLN A 375 15.69 12.99 -13.32
CA GLN A 375 16.47 12.38 -12.23
C GLN A 375 16.43 10.85 -12.26
N VAL A 376 15.30 10.25 -12.63
CA VAL A 376 15.21 8.80 -12.85
C VAL A 376 16.04 8.38 -14.06
N GLY A 377 15.98 9.12 -15.17
CA GLY A 377 16.77 8.85 -16.38
C GLY A 377 18.25 8.93 -16.13
N GLU A 378 18.73 10.00 -15.48
CA GLU A 378 20.15 10.19 -15.12
C GLU A 378 20.66 9.06 -14.22
N TYR A 379 19.83 8.65 -13.25
CA TYR A 379 20.16 7.51 -12.39
C TYR A 379 20.23 6.21 -13.19
N ALA A 380 19.24 5.91 -14.02
CA ALA A 380 19.19 4.70 -14.84
C ALA A 380 20.35 4.63 -15.85
N ALA A 381 20.79 5.78 -16.40
CA ALA A 381 21.90 5.86 -17.34
C ALA A 381 23.24 5.33 -16.76
N THR A 382 23.41 5.43 -15.42
CA THR A 382 24.65 4.95 -14.77
C THR A 382 24.83 3.43 -14.85
N PHE A 383 23.77 2.66 -15.12
CA PHE A 383 23.80 1.19 -15.17
C PHE A 383 24.06 0.62 -16.57
N GLY A 384 23.91 1.44 -17.64
CA GLY A 384 24.11 1.01 -19.01
C GLY A 384 23.22 -0.17 -19.40
N PHE A 385 21.91 -0.07 -19.15
CA PHE A 385 20.96 -1.09 -19.56
C PHE A 385 20.91 -1.23 -21.10
N GLU A 386 20.75 -2.46 -21.58
CA GLU A 386 20.71 -2.76 -23.01
C GLU A 386 19.48 -2.14 -23.68
N TYR A 387 18.37 -2.06 -22.93
CA TYR A 387 17.14 -1.42 -23.39
C TYR A 387 16.48 -0.59 -22.27
N VAL A 388 16.23 0.68 -22.56
CA VAL A 388 15.37 1.55 -21.75
C VAL A 388 14.20 1.99 -22.63
N LEU A 389 13.00 1.56 -22.27
CA LEU A 389 11.78 1.82 -23.02
C LEU A 389 10.85 2.68 -22.19
N THR A 390 10.27 3.71 -22.77
CA THR A 390 9.40 4.62 -22.05
C THR A 390 8.06 4.84 -22.74
N TYR A 391 7.01 5.07 -21.94
CA TYR A 391 5.66 5.37 -22.38
C TYR A 391 5.05 6.51 -21.57
N GLY A 392 4.45 7.48 -22.26
CA GLY A 392 3.84 8.69 -21.71
C GLY A 392 4.76 9.91 -21.84
N ASP A 393 4.18 11.07 -22.12
CA ASP A 393 4.89 12.27 -22.60
C ASP A 393 6.07 12.67 -21.67
N ASP A 394 5.84 12.73 -20.37
CA ASP A 394 6.86 13.14 -19.39
C ASP A 394 8.05 12.18 -19.30
N THR A 395 7.88 10.91 -19.70
CA THR A 395 8.95 9.91 -19.65
C THR A 395 9.93 10.03 -20.80
N LYS A 396 9.61 10.83 -21.83
CA LYS A 396 10.49 11.02 -22.98
C LYS A 396 11.89 11.51 -22.56
N VAL A 397 11.95 12.35 -21.52
CA VAL A 397 13.22 12.82 -20.97
C VAL A 397 14.10 11.68 -20.44
N ILE A 398 13.51 10.58 -19.95
CA ILE A 398 14.26 9.38 -19.52
C ILE A 398 14.94 8.74 -20.73
N SER A 399 14.19 8.50 -21.83
CA SER A 399 14.75 7.93 -23.07
C SER A 399 15.85 8.82 -23.65
N ASP A 400 15.64 10.15 -23.64
CA ASP A 400 16.62 11.10 -24.19
C ASP A 400 17.96 11.02 -23.41
N VAL A 401 17.92 10.92 -22.07
CA VAL A 401 19.10 10.84 -21.21
C VAL A 401 19.78 9.47 -21.28
N THR A 402 19.01 8.39 -21.40
CA THR A 402 19.53 7.01 -21.42
C THR A 402 19.86 6.52 -22.82
N HIS A 403 19.63 7.32 -23.86
CA HIS A 403 19.67 6.90 -25.27
C HIS A 403 18.75 5.71 -25.57
N GLY A 404 17.61 5.65 -24.86
CA GLY A 404 16.60 4.63 -24.99
C GLY A 404 15.55 4.91 -26.07
N HIS A 405 14.45 4.18 -26.03
CA HIS A 405 13.35 4.32 -26.99
C HIS A 405 12.07 4.83 -26.29
N HIS A 406 11.40 5.78 -26.91
CA HIS A 406 10.12 6.31 -26.44
C HIS A 406 8.98 5.87 -27.35
N PHE A 407 7.84 5.50 -26.76
CA PHE A 407 6.68 4.99 -27.48
C PHE A 407 5.41 5.79 -27.15
N ALA A 408 4.62 6.09 -28.17
CA ALA A 408 3.36 6.79 -28.03
C ALA A 408 2.21 5.84 -27.61
N THR A 409 2.37 4.53 -27.78
CA THR A 409 1.34 3.53 -27.44
C THR A 409 1.94 2.29 -26.80
N HIS A 410 1.18 1.61 -25.94
CA HIS A 410 1.57 0.30 -25.40
C HIS A 410 1.82 -0.72 -26.53
N GLN A 411 0.99 -0.69 -27.60
CA GLN A 411 1.13 -1.65 -28.68
C GLN A 411 2.47 -1.52 -29.39
N SER A 412 2.90 -0.30 -29.76
CA SER A 412 4.19 -0.09 -30.42
C SER A 412 5.37 -0.49 -29.54
N LEU A 413 5.26 -0.29 -28.21
CA LEU A 413 6.24 -0.77 -27.25
C LEU A 413 6.31 -2.30 -27.23
N LEU A 414 5.16 -2.98 -27.18
CA LEU A 414 5.07 -4.43 -27.17
C LEU A 414 5.64 -5.05 -28.45
N ASP A 415 5.31 -4.48 -29.63
CA ASP A 415 5.79 -4.95 -30.92
C ASP A 415 7.33 -4.81 -31.02
N PHE A 416 7.88 -3.73 -30.48
CA PHE A 416 9.33 -3.54 -30.41
C PHE A 416 9.99 -4.61 -29.53
N VAL A 417 9.46 -4.87 -28.32
CA VAL A 417 10.00 -5.89 -27.42
C VAL A 417 9.98 -7.28 -28.09
N GLU A 418 8.86 -7.65 -28.67
CA GLU A 418 8.68 -8.95 -29.34
C GLU A 418 9.70 -9.12 -30.50
N GLN A 419 9.84 -8.09 -31.33
CA GLN A 419 10.79 -8.09 -32.45
C GLN A 419 12.26 -8.24 -31.98
N GLN A 420 12.66 -7.47 -30.97
CA GLN A 420 14.05 -7.49 -30.50
C GLN A 420 14.41 -8.81 -29.81
N ILE A 421 13.49 -9.38 -29.01
CA ILE A 421 13.70 -10.68 -28.36
C ILE A 421 13.79 -11.79 -29.42
N SER A 422 12.92 -11.77 -30.44
CA SER A 422 12.93 -12.74 -31.53
C SER A 422 14.25 -12.71 -32.32
N ASN A 423 14.89 -11.55 -32.42
CA ASN A 423 16.19 -11.39 -33.06
C ASN A 423 17.37 -11.93 -32.21
N GLN A 424 17.15 -12.21 -30.93
CA GLN A 424 18.18 -12.62 -29.97
C GLN A 424 17.75 -13.86 -29.15
N PRO A 425 17.37 -14.99 -29.79
CA PRO A 425 16.71 -16.11 -29.12
C PRO A 425 17.60 -16.88 -28.11
N HIS A 426 18.90 -16.64 -28.10
CA HIS A 426 19.86 -17.35 -27.26
C HIS A 426 20.37 -16.50 -26.08
N ILE A 427 19.94 -15.24 -25.99
CA ILE A 427 20.34 -14.34 -24.91
C ILE A 427 19.34 -14.46 -23.75
N GLN A 428 19.83 -14.36 -22.52
CA GLN A 428 18.97 -14.22 -21.36
C GLN A 428 18.42 -12.79 -21.31
N HIS A 429 17.10 -12.65 -21.19
CA HIS A 429 16.40 -11.37 -21.09
C HIS A 429 15.74 -11.24 -19.74
N THR A 430 15.97 -10.12 -19.07
CA THR A 430 15.21 -9.73 -17.86
C THR A 430 14.47 -8.43 -18.13
N LEU A 431 13.14 -8.50 -18.14
CA LEU A 431 12.26 -7.36 -18.41
C LEU A 431 11.67 -6.88 -17.08
N LEU A 432 11.87 -5.62 -16.71
CA LEU A 432 11.23 -4.99 -15.56
C LEU A 432 10.25 -3.93 -16.04
N VAL A 433 8.98 -4.07 -15.66
CA VAL A 433 7.89 -3.17 -16.05
C VAL A 433 7.42 -2.36 -14.84
N LYS A 434 7.48 -1.01 -14.95
CA LYS A 434 7.05 -0.13 -13.88
C LYS A 434 6.40 1.15 -14.41
N GLY A 435 5.45 1.72 -13.64
CA GLY A 435 4.79 2.99 -13.94
C GLY A 435 3.69 3.28 -12.93
N ALA A 436 3.14 4.50 -12.96
CA ALA A 436 1.97 4.84 -12.18
C ALA A 436 0.77 3.97 -12.58
N ASN A 437 -0.18 3.79 -11.67
CA ASN A 437 -1.41 3.02 -11.96
C ASN A 437 -2.15 3.57 -13.19
N SER A 438 -2.23 4.90 -13.32
CA SER A 438 -2.83 5.60 -14.47
C SER A 438 -2.07 5.37 -15.78
N ALA A 439 -0.78 5.05 -15.75
CA ALA A 439 -0.01 4.66 -16.94
C ALA A 439 -0.37 3.27 -17.46
N GLN A 440 -1.12 2.50 -16.69
CA GLN A 440 -1.63 1.15 -17.02
C GLN A 440 -0.53 0.16 -17.47
N MET A 441 0.68 0.30 -16.91
CA MET A 441 1.80 -0.59 -17.24
C MET A 441 1.55 -2.05 -16.85
N SER A 442 0.59 -2.31 -15.97
CA SER A 442 0.09 -3.67 -15.68
C SER A 442 -0.49 -4.37 -16.91
N LYS A 443 -1.07 -3.63 -17.86
CA LYS A 443 -1.52 -4.19 -19.14
C LYS A 443 -0.33 -4.57 -20.03
N VAL A 444 0.76 -3.78 -20.00
CA VAL A 444 2.01 -4.10 -20.70
C VAL A 444 2.61 -5.38 -20.12
N ALA A 445 2.74 -5.48 -18.78
CA ALA A 445 3.25 -6.67 -18.11
C ALA A 445 2.41 -7.93 -18.45
N ALA A 446 1.08 -7.81 -18.41
CA ALA A 446 0.18 -8.92 -18.77
C ALA A 446 0.32 -9.35 -20.24
N ALA A 447 0.40 -8.38 -21.17
CA ALA A 447 0.57 -8.66 -22.59
C ALA A 447 1.93 -9.31 -22.91
N LEU A 448 3.02 -8.84 -22.27
CA LEU A 448 4.35 -9.45 -22.40
C LEU A 448 4.34 -10.91 -21.89
N LYS A 449 3.68 -11.15 -20.76
CA LYS A 449 3.51 -12.50 -20.23
C LYS A 449 2.77 -13.44 -21.19
N GLU A 450 1.77 -12.94 -21.92
CA GLU A 450 1.01 -13.73 -22.87
C GLU A 450 1.78 -13.98 -24.18
N LYS A 451 2.47 -12.95 -24.69
CA LYS A 451 3.17 -12.99 -25.98
C LYS A 451 4.53 -13.71 -25.94
N LEU A 452 5.21 -13.74 -24.80
CA LEU A 452 6.57 -14.27 -24.66
C LEU A 452 6.64 -15.66 -24.00
N LYS A 453 5.48 -16.29 -23.71
CA LYS A 453 5.37 -17.70 -23.32
C LYS A 453 5.36 -18.57 -24.58
#